data_372d2716590a3b1785bc2c77cfdd3b26
#
_entry.id   372d2716590a3b1785bc2c77cfdd3b26
#
_cell.length_a   1.000
_cell.length_b   1.000
_cell.length_c   1.000
_cell.angle_alpha   90.00
_cell.angle_beta   90.00
_cell.angle_gamma   90.00
#
_symmetry.space_group_name_H-M   'P 1'
#
loop_
_entity.id
_entity.type
_entity.pdbx_description
1 polymer ?
#
loop_
_entity_poly.entity_id
_entity_poly.type
_entity_poly.pdbx_seq_one_letter_code
_entity_poly.pdbx_strand_id
1 'polypeptide(L)'
;MSQRRALVIGSGILGAAIAWHLAKAGTAVTVLDGGDTGGLATRTSWAWINASWGSPEPYFRLRERSMLEWRRIDREVPGLKVNWCGGLIWDLEPEALEAFAKEYSSWGYGIRRVRGAEVLAIEPNLKFIPELALHVAEEGTAEPLATARALLAGAEGLGAKIIAHSRVKWLVEDDGRVVGAMTNEGVIHADETIVAAGAGTMQLLDSIGITLKLSTPPGLLSHSKPAGELLRGLVMTPSLHVRQTAEGRLVAGTDFGGADPMGAADALARDLHARVQTLI
;
A
#
# COMPACT_ATOMS: atom_id res chain seq x y z
N MET A 1 -11.06 14.97 -32.66
CA MET A 1 -10.48 15.58 -31.45
C MET A 1 -9.19 14.83 -31.16
N SER A 2 -8.07 15.54 -30.87
CA SER A 2 -6.82 14.87 -30.49
C SER A 2 -7.03 14.14 -29.14
N GLN A 3 -6.46 12.94 -29.03
CA GLN A 3 -6.48 12.19 -27.79
C GLN A 3 -5.78 12.98 -26.68
N ARG A 4 -6.43 13.10 -25.50
CA ARG A 4 -5.86 13.79 -24.32
C ARG A 4 -4.61 13.06 -23.85
N ARG A 5 -3.53 13.79 -23.56
CA ARG A 5 -2.25 13.24 -23.11
C ARG A 5 -2.07 13.51 -21.62
N ALA A 6 -1.77 12.47 -20.84
CA ALA A 6 -1.44 12.57 -19.43
C ALA A 6 -0.02 12.08 -19.18
N LEU A 7 0.73 12.85 -18.39
CA LEU A 7 2.03 12.50 -17.86
C LEU A 7 1.90 12.15 -16.38
N VAL A 8 2.28 10.92 -15.99
CA VAL A 8 2.31 10.47 -14.60
C VAL A 8 3.77 10.37 -14.15
N ILE A 9 4.14 11.09 -13.12
CA ILE A 9 5.50 11.10 -12.57
C ILE A 9 5.54 10.24 -11.31
N GLY A 10 6.23 9.10 -11.41
CA GLY A 10 6.33 8.05 -10.40
C GLY A 10 5.51 6.81 -10.76
N SER A 11 6.13 5.65 -10.66
CA SER A 11 5.56 4.33 -10.97
C SER A 11 5.25 3.49 -9.72
N GLY A 12 5.21 4.11 -8.54
CA GLY A 12 4.71 3.47 -7.33
C GLY A 12 3.22 3.09 -7.45
N ILE A 13 2.65 2.49 -6.41
CA ILE A 13 1.27 1.97 -6.45
C ILE A 13 0.24 3.03 -6.87
N LEU A 14 0.40 4.29 -6.43
CA LEU A 14 -0.50 5.38 -6.81
C LEU A 14 -0.36 5.73 -8.30
N GLY A 15 0.88 5.93 -8.78
CA GLY A 15 1.14 6.24 -10.19
C GLY A 15 0.72 5.10 -11.11
N ALA A 16 0.97 3.86 -10.74
CA ALA A 16 0.56 2.67 -11.49
C ALA A 16 -0.97 2.56 -11.59
N ALA A 17 -1.68 2.76 -10.48
CA ALA A 17 -3.15 2.75 -10.48
C ALA A 17 -3.73 3.88 -11.33
N ILE A 18 -3.21 5.11 -11.19
CA ILE A 18 -3.63 6.27 -11.99
C ILE A 18 -3.40 6.00 -13.49
N ALA A 19 -2.21 5.51 -13.84
CA ALA A 19 -1.87 5.21 -15.23
C ALA A 19 -2.83 4.19 -15.85
N TRP A 20 -3.12 3.10 -15.12
CA TRP A 20 -4.05 2.08 -15.59
C TRP A 20 -5.47 2.63 -15.78
N HIS A 21 -5.99 3.40 -14.81
CA HIS A 21 -7.32 3.99 -14.90
C HIS A 21 -7.45 4.99 -16.05
N LEU A 22 -6.44 5.83 -16.26
CA LEU A 22 -6.43 6.80 -17.35
C LEU A 22 -6.32 6.12 -18.72
N ALA A 23 -5.45 5.12 -18.85
CA ALA A 23 -5.32 4.35 -20.09
C ALA A 23 -6.62 3.61 -20.42
N LYS A 24 -7.27 3.01 -19.41
CA LYS A 24 -8.58 2.36 -19.54
C LYS A 24 -9.68 3.34 -19.98
N ALA A 25 -9.59 4.59 -19.54
CA ALA A 25 -10.50 5.66 -19.98
C ALA A 25 -10.16 6.23 -21.37
N GLY A 26 -9.17 5.69 -22.08
CA GLY A 26 -8.78 6.11 -23.44
C GLY A 26 -7.84 7.31 -23.49
N THR A 27 -7.21 7.70 -22.37
CA THR A 27 -6.19 8.74 -22.33
C THR A 27 -4.85 8.21 -22.82
N ALA A 28 -4.10 8.98 -23.60
CA ALA A 28 -2.72 8.67 -23.95
C ALA A 28 -1.80 8.93 -22.74
N VAL A 29 -1.36 7.88 -22.06
CA VAL A 29 -0.59 7.99 -20.82
C VAL A 29 0.88 7.75 -21.06
N THR A 30 1.73 8.60 -20.45
CA THR A 30 3.16 8.35 -20.29
C THR A 30 3.50 8.36 -18.80
N VAL A 31 4.15 7.31 -18.32
CA VAL A 31 4.65 7.22 -16.94
C VAL A 31 6.15 7.38 -16.94
N LEU A 32 6.69 8.24 -16.09
CA LEU A 32 8.12 8.40 -15.86
C LEU A 32 8.49 7.94 -14.46
N ASP A 33 9.58 7.19 -14.33
CA ASP A 33 10.19 6.87 -13.04
C ASP A 33 11.70 7.13 -13.09
N GLY A 34 12.25 7.69 -12.02
CA GLY A 34 13.68 7.96 -11.91
C GLY A 34 14.55 6.74 -11.64
N GLY A 35 13.95 5.59 -11.35
CA GLY A 35 14.59 4.31 -11.11
C GLY A 35 13.83 3.16 -11.74
N ASP A 36 13.92 1.97 -11.14
CA ASP A 36 13.12 0.81 -11.52
C ASP A 36 11.64 1.04 -11.22
N THR A 37 10.77 0.48 -12.06
CA THR A 37 9.31 0.56 -11.87
C THR A 37 8.85 -0.11 -10.57
N GLY A 38 7.79 0.44 -9.99
CA GLY A 38 7.15 -0.06 -8.78
C GLY A 38 7.42 0.75 -7.51
N GLY A 39 8.20 1.84 -7.61
CA GLY A 39 8.43 2.80 -6.53
C GLY A 39 9.24 2.26 -5.34
N LEU A 40 9.71 3.17 -4.48
CA LEU A 40 10.54 2.82 -3.31
C LEU A 40 9.67 2.38 -2.13
N ALA A 41 8.76 3.23 -1.64
CA ALA A 41 7.88 2.92 -0.52
C ALA A 41 6.93 1.75 -0.84
N THR A 42 6.48 1.63 -2.09
CA THR A 42 5.61 0.52 -2.51
C THR A 42 6.28 -0.83 -2.28
N ARG A 43 7.51 -1.03 -2.75
CA ARG A 43 8.22 -2.33 -2.63
C ARG A 43 8.49 -2.77 -1.20
N THR A 44 8.48 -1.84 -0.25
CA THR A 44 8.72 -2.07 1.17
C THR A 44 7.45 -1.90 2.01
N SER A 45 6.27 -1.86 1.39
CA SER A 45 4.99 -1.73 2.08
C SER A 45 4.56 -3.04 2.73
N TRP A 46 3.92 -2.95 3.89
CA TRP A 46 3.23 -4.08 4.53
C TRP A 46 1.99 -4.49 3.74
N ALA A 47 1.41 -3.56 2.99
CA ALA A 47 0.35 -3.76 1.99
C ALA A 47 -0.92 -4.44 2.51
N TRP A 48 -1.48 -3.93 3.59
CA TRP A 48 -2.77 -4.31 4.13
C TRP A 48 -3.90 -3.54 3.43
N ILE A 49 -4.88 -4.25 2.90
CA ILE A 49 -6.09 -3.72 2.28
C ILE A 49 -7.21 -3.78 3.32
N ASN A 50 -7.57 -2.63 3.85
CA ASN A 50 -8.54 -2.51 4.94
C ASN A 50 -9.25 -1.14 4.93
N ALA A 51 -10.37 -1.03 5.65
CA ALA A 51 -11.01 0.24 5.95
C ALA A 51 -11.03 0.56 7.44
N SER A 52 -10.57 -0.35 8.27
CA SER A 52 -10.48 -0.20 9.72
C SER A 52 -9.31 0.66 10.17
N TRP A 53 -9.25 0.94 11.45
CA TRP A 53 -8.14 1.50 12.22
C TRP A 53 -7.99 3.01 12.26
N GLY A 54 -8.50 3.61 13.36
CA GLY A 54 -8.19 4.97 13.82
C GLY A 54 -8.58 6.11 12.88
N SER A 55 -9.47 5.84 11.92
CA SER A 55 -9.85 6.82 10.92
C SER A 55 -11.21 7.43 11.24
N PRO A 56 -11.39 8.76 11.08
CA PRO A 56 -12.72 9.35 11.17
C PRO A 56 -13.64 8.81 10.07
N GLU A 57 -14.94 8.79 10.32
CA GLU A 57 -15.92 8.17 9.41
C GLU A 57 -15.78 8.59 7.93
N PRO A 58 -15.55 9.86 7.56
CA PRO A 58 -15.38 10.22 6.15
C PRO A 58 -14.19 9.51 5.48
N TYR A 59 -13.09 9.30 6.23
CA TYR A 59 -11.93 8.59 5.71
C TYR A 59 -12.17 7.07 5.67
N PHE A 60 -12.89 6.52 6.66
CA PHE A 60 -13.39 5.15 6.61
C PHE A 60 -14.20 4.89 5.33
N ARG A 61 -15.16 5.77 4.99
CA ARG A 61 -15.96 5.64 3.75
C ARG A 61 -15.12 5.65 2.49
N LEU A 62 -14.09 6.49 2.44
CA LEU A 62 -13.14 6.49 1.31
C LEU A 62 -12.40 5.16 1.19
N ARG A 63 -11.93 4.61 2.32
CA ARG A 63 -11.21 3.32 2.34
C ARG A 63 -12.13 2.14 2.02
N GLU A 64 -13.35 2.12 2.54
CA GLU A 64 -14.38 1.13 2.19
C GLU A 64 -14.64 1.13 0.69
N ARG A 65 -14.82 2.31 0.08
CA ARG A 65 -14.92 2.44 -1.38
C ARG A 65 -13.68 1.92 -2.09
N SER A 66 -12.50 2.21 -1.57
CA SER A 66 -11.23 1.69 -2.11
C SER A 66 -11.17 0.15 -2.06
N MET A 67 -11.66 -0.51 -1.00
CA MET A 67 -11.72 -1.97 -0.94
C MET A 67 -12.62 -2.56 -2.04
N LEU A 68 -13.74 -1.91 -2.36
CA LEU A 68 -14.60 -2.32 -3.49
C LEU A 68 -13.86 -2.18 -4.84
N GLU A 69 -13.11 -1.09 -5.01
CA GLU A 69 -12.28 -0.88 -6.20
C GLU A 69 -11.14 -1.91 -6.29
N TRP A 70 -10.51 -2.28 -5.17
CA TRP A 70 -9.53 -3.37 -5.13
C TRP A 70 -10.11 -4.70 -5.63
N ARG A 71 -11.33 -5.06 -5.19
CA ARG A 71 -12.02 -6.27 -5.68
C ARG A 71 -12.35 -6.19 -7.18
N ARG A 72 -12.62 -4.99 -7.69
CA ARG A 72 -12.86 -4.77 -9.12
C ARG A 72 -11.58 -4.94 -9.93
N ILE A 73 -10.51 -4.24 -9.57
CA ILE A 73 -9.23 -4.30 -10.31
C ILE A 73 -8.57 -5.68 -10.20
N ASP A 74 -8.74 -6.39 -9.10
CA ASP A 74 -8.27 -7.77 -8.92
C ASP A 74 -8.85 -8.71 -9.99
N ARG A 75 -10.10 -8.48 -10.41
CA ARG A 75 -10.74 -9.23 -11.51
C ARG A 75 -10.37 -8.74 -12.90
N GLU A 76 -10.02 -7.46 -13.04
CA GLU A 76 -9.81 -6.81 -14.34
C GLU A 76 -8.35 -6.77 -14.76
N VAL A 77 -7.40 -6.81 -13.82
CA VAL A 77 -5.97 -6.70 -14.11
C VAL A 77 -5.30 -8.06 -13.97
N PRO A 78 -4.92 -8.70 -15.09
CA PRO A 78 -4.22 -9.98 -15.04
C PRO A 78 -2.92 -9.91 -14.24
N GLY A 79 -2.69 -10.89 -13.39
CA GLY A 79 -1.47 -10.98 -12.60
C GLY A 79 -1.43 -10.08 -11.35
N LEU A 80 -2.51 -9.39 -11.04
CA LEU A 80 -2.66 -8.72 -9.77
C LEU A 80 -2.67 -9.79 -8.66
N LYS A 81 -1.83 -9.61 -7.63
CA LYS A 81 -1.69 -10.57 -6.53
C LYS A 81 -2.29 -9.99 -5.26
N VAL A 82 -3.60 -10.16 -5.11
CA VAL A 82 -4.34 -9.83 -3.89
C VAL A 82 -4.75 -11.12 -3.19
N ASN A 83 -4.53 -11.19 -1.89
CA ASN A 83 -5.01 -12.27 -1.04
C ASN A 83 -6.09 -11.72 -0.08
N TRP A 84 -7.33 -12.10 -0.29
CA TRP A 84 -8.47 -11.74 0.56
C TRP A 84 -8.55 -12.70 1.75
N CYS A 85 -7.58 -12.58 2.64
CA CYS A 85 -7.31 -13.53 3.73
C CYS A 85 -7.95 -13.17 5.06
N GLY A 86 -8.53 -11.99 5.17
CA GLY A 86 -9.02 -11.45 6.44
C GLY A 86 -7.90 -10.93 7.33
N GLY A 87 -8.31 -10.25 8.41
CA GLY A 87 -7.44 -9.76 9.46
C GLY A 87 -7.90 -10.26 10.83
N LEU A 88 -6.96 -10.70 11.67
CA LEU A 88 -7.17 -11.07 13.07
C LEU A 88 -6.39 -10.10 13.96
N ILE A 89 -7.09 -9.32 14.78
CA ILE A 89 -6.57 -8.09 15.40
C ILE A 89 -6.90 -8.07 16.89
N TRP A 90 -5.88 -7.89 17.75
CA TRP A 90 -6.02 -7.66 19.19
C TRP A 90 -4.91 -6.77 19.74
N ASP A 91 -4.52 -5.74 18.97
CA ASP A 91 -3.44 -4.81 19.27
C ASP A 91 -3.80 -3.68 20.26
N LEU A 92 -5.04 -3.66 20.76
CA LEU A 92 -5.53 -2.77 21.79
C LEU A 92 -6.00 -3.58 23.02
N GLU A 93 -6.15 -2.88 24.16
CA GLU A 93 -6.78 -3.44 25.34
C GLU A 93 -8.24 -3.82 25.06
N PRO A 94 -8.80 -4.84 25.77
CA PRO A 94 -10.13 -5.41 25.47
C PRO A 94 -11.27 -4.38 25.39
N GLU A 95 -11.30 -3.40 26.32
CA GLU A 95 -12.32 -2.35 26.32
C GLU A 95 -12.22 -1.44 25.09
N ALA A 96 -10.99 -1.12 24.67
CA ALA A 96 -10.73 -0.32 23.47
C ALA A 96 -11.09 -1.10 22.20
N LEU A 97 -10.81 -2.41 22.14
CA LEU A 97 -11.24 -3.29 21.05
C LEU A 97 -12.76 -3.35 20.93
N GLU A 98 -13.48 -3.47 22.06
CA GLU A 98 -14.93 -3.49 22.06
C GLU A 98 -15.53 -2.16 21.60
N ALA A 99 -14.97 -1.02 22.05
CA ALA A 99 -15.38 0.31 21.60
C ALA A 99 -15.18 0.47 20.11
N PHE A 100 -14.00 0.09 19.62
CA PHE A 100 -13.64 0.10 18.21
C PHE A 100 -14.59 -0.77 17.37
N ALA A 101 -14.84 -2.02 17.79
CA ALA A 101 -15.75 -2.91 17.10
C ALA A 101 -17.17 -2.35 17.04
N LYS A 102 -17.65 -1.73 18.12
CA LYS A 102 -18.97 -1.09 18.17
C LYS A 102 -19.07 0.08 17.19
N GLU A 103 -18.07 0.96 17.18
CA GLU A 103 -18.02 2.13 16.30
C GLU A 103 -18.04 1.72 14.82
N TYR A 104 -17.09 0.90 14.39
CA TYR A 104 -16.97 0.51 12.98
C TYR A 104 -18.13 -0.38 12.51
N SER A 105 -18.68 -1.24 13.40
CA SER A 105 -19.90 -1.98 13.08
C SER A 105 -21.11 -1.05 12.90
N SER A 106 -21.18 0.07 13.63
CA SER A 106 -22.26 1.07 13.43
C SER A 106 -22.19 1.76 12.07
N TRP A 107 -20.99 1.79 11.46
CA TRP A 107 -20.78 2.28 10.09
C TRP A 107 -21.00 1.20 9.02
N GLY A 108 -21.30 -0.05 9.42
CA GLY A 108 -21.57 -1.17 8.53
C GLY A 108 -20.34 -2.04 8.21
N TYR A 109 -19.21 -1.83 8.90
CA TYR A 109 -18.02 -2.66 8.67
C TYR A 109 -18.17 -4.06 9.28
N GLY A 110 -17.77 -5.09 8.55
CA GLY A 110 -17.99 -6.50 8.88
C GLY A 110 -17.10 -7.06 10.00
N ILE A 111 -16.96 -6.33 11.12
CA ILE A 111 -16.14 -6.75 12.26
C ILE A 111 -16.88 -7.78 13.09
N ARG A 112 -16.25 -8.95 13.32
CA ARG A 112 -16.70 -9.98 14.26
C ARG A 112 -15.77 -10.05 15.46
N ARG A 113 -16.36 -10.21 16.63
CA ARG A 113 -15.65 -10.57 17.85
C ARG A 113 -15.43 -12.07 17.88
N VAL A 114 -14.20 -12.51 18.10
CA VAL A 114 -13.83 -13.93 18.14
C VAL A 114 -13.05 -14.25 19.41
N ARG A 115 -13.22 -15.44 19.94
CA ARG A 115 -12.60 -15.90 21.20
C ARG A 115 -12.26 -17.39 21.13
N GLY A 116 -11.31 -17.82 21.93
CA GLY A 116 -11.01 -19.23 22.16
C GLY A 116 -10.81 -20.03 20.86
N ALA A 117 -11.63 -21.06 20.67
CA ALA A 117 -11.53 -21.96 19.50
C ALA A 117 -11.78 -21.26 18.15
N GLU A 118 -12.54 -20.16 18.10
CA GLU A 118 -12.74 -19.40 16.86
C GLU A 118 -11.45 -18.73 16.38
N VAL A 119 -10.62 -18.24 17.32
CA VAL A 119 -9.30 -17.68 16.99
C VAL A 119 -8.42 -18.74 16.34
N LEU A 120 -8.36 -19.95 16.92
CA LEU A 120 -7.60 -21.06 16.34
C LEU A 120 -8.19 -21.60 15.04
N ALA A 121 -9.49 -21.48 14.84
CA ALA A 121 -10.09 -21.84 13.54
C ALA A 121 -9.65 -20.90 12.42
N ILE A 122 -9.41 -19.62 12.75
CA ILE A 122 -8.90 -18.61 11.80
C ILE A 122 -7.40 -18.80 11.59
N GLU A 123 -6.61 -18.81 12.69
CA GLU A 123 -5.15 -18.93 12.68
C GLU A 123 -4.69 -20.11 13.55
N PRO A 124 -4.59 -21.32 12.99
CA PRO A 124 -4.39 -22.56 13.77
C PRO A 124 -3.00 -22.68 14.39
N ASN A 125 -2.02 -21.93 13.90
CA ASN A 125 -0.63 -22.02 14.38
C ASN A 125 -0.29 -21.03 15.50
N LEU A 126 -1.27 -20.24 15.96
CA LEU A 126 -1.04 -19.34 17.09
C LEU A 126 -0.73 -20.12 18.37
N LYS A 127 0.37 -19.77 19.03
CA LYS A 127 0.77 -20.31 20.34
C LYS A 127 0.10 -19.61 21.52
N PHE A 128 -0.48 -18.43 21.29
CA PHE A 128 -1.19 -17.65 22.27
C PHE A 128 -2.58 -17.30 21.75
N ILE A 129 -3.60 -17.51 22.57
CA ILE A 129 -4.98 -17.16 22.26
C ILE A 129 -5.37 -15.94 23.10
N PRO A 130 -5.67 -14.78 22.48
CA PRO A 130 -6.14 -13.61 23.22
C PRO A 130 -7.53 -13.87 23.81
N GLU A 131 -7.86 -13.17 24.90
CA GLU A 131 -9.20 -13.20 25.50
C GLU A 131 -10.27 -12.73 24.51
N LEU A 132 -9.93 -11.69 23.73
CA LEU A 132 -10.75 -11.12 22.66
C LEU A 132 -9.88 -10.79 21.47
N ALA A 133 -10.31 -11.15 20.27
CA ALA A 133 -9.79 -10.60 19.04
C ALA A 133 -10.93 -10.13 18.12
N LEU A 134 -10.61 -9.24 17.22
CA LEU A 134 -11.50 -8.81 16.13
C LEU A 134 -11.08 -9.52 14.85
N HIS A 135 -12.06 -10.02 14.12
CA HIS A 135 -11.85 -10.62 12.80
C HIS A 135 -12.66 -9.88 11.75
N VAL A 136 -11.99 -9.47 10.68
CA VAL A 136 -12.60 -8.85 9.50
C VAL A 136 -12.27 -9.68 8.28
N ALA A 137 -13.21 -10.50 7.86
CA ALA A 137 -13.02 -11.43 6.73
C ALA A 137 -12.88 -10.74 5.37
N GLU A 138 -13.33 -9.50 5.27
CA GLU A 138 -13.33 -8.74 4.00
C GLU A 138 -11.97 -8.11 3.68
N GLU A 139 -11.07 -8.06 4.63
CA GLU A 139 -9.74 -7.50 4.48
C GLU A 139 -8.80 -8.43 3.73
N GLY A 140 -7.70 -7.88 3.29
CA GLY A 140 -6.73 -8.66 2.55
C GLY A 140 -5.34 -8.02 2.51
N THR A 141 -4.46 -8.66 1.78
CA THR A 141 -3.10 -8.18 1.54
C THR A 141 -2.81 -8.18 0.04
N ALA A 142 -1.88 -7.34 -0.37
CA ALA A 142 -1.35 -7.37 -1.73
C ALA A 142 0.15 -7.69 -1.70
N GLU A 143 0.68 -8.20 -2.81
CA GLU A 143 2.12 -8.24 -3.05
C GLU A 143 2.52 -6.92 -3.72
N PRO A 144 3.09 -5.95 -2.96
CA PRO A 144 3.03 -4.55 -3.37
C PRO A 144 3.78 -4.27 -4.67
N LEU A 145 5.00 -4.80 -4.83
CA LEU A 145 5.77 -4.60 -6.06
C LEU A 145 5.15 -5.31 -7.26
N ALA A 146 4.69 -6.56 -7.07
CA ALA A 146 4.03 -7.33 -8.13
C ALA A 146 2.74 -6.66 -8.57
N THR A 147 1.96 -6.13 -7.61
CA THR A 147 0.72 -5.39 -7.86
C THR A 147 0.96 -4.11 -8.68
N ALA A 148 1.93 -3.29 -8.27
CA ALA A 148 2.26 -2.07 -9.03
C ALA A 148 2.70 -2.41 -10.47
N ARG A 149 3.53 -3.44 -10.64
CA ARG A 149 3.97 -3.91 -11.97
C ARG A 149 2.83 -4.48 -12.81
N ALA A 150 1.89 -5.22 -12.21
CA ALA A 150 0.73 -5.73 -12.93
C ALA A 150 -0.17 -4.59 -13.43
N LEU A 151 -0.39 -3.55 -12.63
CA LEU A 151 -1.12 -2.35 -13.03
C LEU A 151 -0.41 -1.61 -14.19
N LEU A 152 0.91 -1.46 -14.11
CA LEU A 152 1.70 -0.85 -15.20
C LEU A 152 1.63 -1.68 -16.47
N ALA A 153 1.80 -2.99 -16.39
CA ALA A 153 1.67 -3.89 -17.55
C ALA A 153 0.26 -3.84 -18.15
N GLY A 154 -0.76 -3.75 -17.29
CA GLY A 154 -2.14 -3.54 -17.74
C GLY A 154 -2.32 -2.20 -18.46
N ALA A 155 -1.68 -1.13 -17.99
CA ALA A 155 -1.68 0.17 -18.65
C ALA A 155 -0.95 0.12 -20.00
N GLU A 156 0.21 -0.55 -20.08
CA GLU A 156 0.95 -0.78 -21.33
C GLU A 156 0.12 -1.55 -22.36
N GLY A 157 -0.58 -2.59 -21.92
CA GLY A 157 -1.52 -3.34 -22.77
C GLY A 157 -2.67 -2.49 -23.32
N LEU A 158 -2.97 -1.35 -22.69
CA LEU A 158 -3.94 -0.34 -23.13
C LEU A 158 -3.28 0.82 -23.89
N GLY A 159 -1.97 0.75 -24.21
CA GLY A 159 -1.23 1.71 -24.99
C GLY A 159 -0.48 2.78 -24.19
N ALA A 160 -0.39 2.69 -22.87
CA ALA A 160 0.45 3.58 -22.08
C ALA A 160 1.94 3.32 -22.35
N LYS A 161 2.76 4.37 -22.21
CA LYS A 161 4.23 4.29 -22.30
C LYS A 161 4.81 4.36 -20.89
N ILE A 162 5.61 3.37 -20.50
CA ILE A 162 6.28 3.33 -19.19
C ILE A 162 7.79 3.50 -19.43
N ILE A 163 8.37 4.57 -18.90
CA ILE A 163 9.77 4.93 -19.08
C ILE A 163 10.45 4.94 -17.72
N ALA A 164 11.14 3.85 -17.42
CA ALA A 164 12.01 3.73 -16.25
C ALA A 164 13.32 4.49 -16.46
N HIS A 165 14.04 4.78 -15.37
CA HIS A 165 15.33 5.48 -15.37
C HIS A 165 15.29 6.86 -16.00
N SER A 166 14.09 7.45 -16.17
CA SER A 166 13.87 8.80 -16.69
C SER A 166 13.47 9.73 -15.54
N ARG A 167 14.49 10.28 -14.88
CA ARG A 167 14.29 11.17 -13.73
C ARG A 167 13.76 12.52 -14.18
N VAL A 168 12.63 12.92 -13.65
CA VAL A 168 12.11 14.29 -13.77
C VAL A 168 12.92 15.21 -12.87
N LYS A 169 13.40 16.31 -13.44
CA LYS A 169 14.21 17.35 -12.77
C LYS A 169 13.34 18.46 -12.20
N TRP A 170 12.39 18.94 -13.00
CA TRP A 170 11.42 19.97 -12.65
C TRP A 170 10.19 19.89 -13.54
N LEU A 171 9.11 20.51 -13.09
CA LEU A 171 7.90 20.70 -13.87
C LEU A 171 8.07 21.88 -14.85
N VAL A 172 7.58 21.73 -16.05
CA VAL A 172 7.64 22.81 -17.07
C VAL A 172 6.32 23.56 -17.02
N GLU A 173 6.43 24.87 -16.76
CA GLU A 173 5.30 25.80 -16.70
C GLU A 173 5.31 26.72 -17.92
N ASP A 174 4.13 26.99 -18.46
CA ASP A 174 3.89 27.96 -19.52
C ASP A 174 2.58 28.68 -19.21
N ASP A 175 2.64 29.99 -19.12
CA ASP A 175 1.50 30.88 -18.78
C ASP A 175 0.68 30.42 -17.56
N GLY A 176 1.37 30.10 -16.45
CA GLY A 176 0.74 29.66 -15.18
C GLY A 176 0.15 28.25 -15.20
N ARG A 177 0.47 27.45 -16.22
CA ARG A 177 0.03 26.06 -16.33
C ARG A 177 1.22 25.11 -16.47
N VAL A 178 1.15 23.98 -15.79
CA VAL A 178 2.11 22.89 -16.02
C VAL A 178 1.78 22.21 -17.36
N VAL A 179 2.72 22.28 -18.29
CA VAL A 179 2.59 21.74 -19.67
C VAL A 179 3.44 20.48 -19.89
N GLY A 180 4.08 19.98 -18.85
CA GLY A 180 4.92 18.78 -18.93
C GLY A 180 6.00 18.76 -17.87
N ALA A 181 7.05 17.97 -18.12
CA ALA A 181 8.18 17.82 -17.22
C ALA A 181 9.50 17.73 -17.98
N MET A 182 10.57 18.29 -17.39
CA MET A 182 11.94 18.20 -17.90
C MET A 182 12.62 16.93 -17.36
N THR A 183 13.21 16.18 -18.26
CA THR A 183 14.05 15.00 -17.97
C THR A 183 15.50 15.23 -18.43
N ASN A 184 16.36 14.21 -18.30
CA ASN A 184 17.69 14.25 -18.91
C ASN A 184 17.66 14.23 -20.44
N GLU A 185 16.59 13.71 -21.03
CA GLU A 185 16.41 13.51 -22.48
C GLU A 185 15.62 14.65 -23.13
N GLY A 186 15.22 15.66 -22.35
CA GLY A 186 14.44 16.80 -22.81
C GLY A 186 13.07 16.90 -22.16
N VAL A 187 12.24 17.80 -22.69
CA VAL A 187 10.88 18.05 -22.20
C VAL A 187 9.92 17.00 -22.74
N ILE A 188 9.11 16.45 -21.85
CA ILE A 188 7.95 15.64 -22.22
C ILE A 188 6.70 16.47 -21.95
N HIS A 189 6.01 16.84 -23.03
CA HIS A 189 4.79 17.65 -22.99
C HIS A 189 3.54 16.78 -22.78
N ALA A 190 2.62 17.28 -21.98
CA ALA A 190 1.30 16.67 -21.72
C ALA A 190 0.24 17.75 -21.51
N ASP A 191 -1.02 17.37 -21.69
CA ASP A 191 -2.16 18.25 -21.43
C ASP A 191 -2.48 18.29 -19.93
N GLU A 192 -2.15 17.18 -19.21
CA GLU A 192 -2.24 17.05 -17.76
C GLU A 192 -0.99 16.38 -17.20
N THR A 193 -0.47 16.89 -16.09
CA THR A 193 0.67 16.30 -15.38
C THR A 193 0.26 15.91 -13.97
N ILE A 194 0.44 14.63 -13.64
CA ILE A 194 0.09 14.04 -12.33
C ILE A 194 1.38 13.70 -11.60
N VAL A 195 1.62 14.33 -10.46
CA VAL A 195 2.79 14.05 -9.62
C VAL A 195 2.42 12.97 -8.60
N ALA A 196 2.92 11.75 -8.81
CA ALA A 196 2.78 10.58 -7.95
C ALA A 196 4.16 10.09 -7.46
N ALA A 197 5.11 11.00 -7.26
CA ALA A 197 6.52 10.74 -7.02
C ALA A 197 6.86 10.39 -5.55
N GLY A 198 5.87 10.08 -4.71
CA GLY A 198 6.09 9.75 -3.30
C GLY A 198 6.81 10.89 -2.57
N ALA A 199 7.86 10.59 -1.83
CA ALA A 199 8.67 11.60 -1.13
C ALA A 199 9.33 12.62 -2.07
N GLY A 200 9.56 12.29 -3.34
CA GLY A 200 10.08 13.21 -4.35
C GLY A 200 9.10 14.29 -4.80
N THR A 201 7.83 14.19 -4.42
CA THR A 201 6.79 15.16 -4.76
C THR A 201 7.13 16.57 -4.28
N MET A 202 7.67 16.70 -3.06
CA MET A 202 8.03 18.02 -2.50
C MET A 202 8.98 18.78 -3.42
N GLN A 203 10.09 18.15 -3.82
CA GLN A 203 11.09 18.76 -4.68
C GLN A 203 10.54 19.18 -6.04
N LEU A 204 9.62 18.38 -6.61
CA LEU A 204 9.00 18.71 -7.89
C LEU A 204 8.06 19.90 -7.78
N LEU A 205 7.27 20.00 -6.72
CA LEU A 205 6.36 21.12 -6.48
C LEU A 205 7.10 22.42 -6.15
N ASP A 206 8.24 22.33 -5.43
CA ASP A 206 9.09 23.49 -5.17
C ASP A 206 9.58 24.14 -6.48
N SER A 207 9.75 23.37 -7.55
CA SER A 207 10.18 23.89 -8.87
C SER A 207 9.18 24.85 -9.53
N ILE A 208 7.94 24.86 -9.07
CA ILE A 208 6.86 25.76 -9.51
C ILE A 208 6.31 26.62 -8.36
N GLY A 209 7.09 26.80 -7.28
CA GLY A 209 6.73 27.66 -6.16
C GLY A 209 5.65 27.12 -5.23
N ILE A 210 5.29 25.85 -5.33
CA ILE A 210 4.30 25.23 -4.44
C ILE A 210 5.02 24.49 -3.31
N THR A 211 4.85 24.95 -2.08
CA THR A 211 5.39 24.30 -0.88
C THR A 211 4.40 23.26 -0.33
N LEU A 212 4.78 22.00 -0.36
CA LEU A 212 4.04 20.89 0.26
C LEU A 212 4.81 20.40 1.50
N LYS A 213 4.18 20.42 2.67
CA LYS A 213 4.74 19.81 3.88
C LYS A 213 4.32 18.33 3.92
N LEU A 214 5.27 17.43 3.68
CA LEU A 214 5.07 15.99 3.73
C LEU A 214 6.05 15.37 4.73
N SER A 215 5.52 14.67 5.73
CA SER A 215 6.36 13.88 6.64
C SER A 215 6.66 12.53 5.98
N THR A 216 7.93 12.13 6.01
CA THR A 216 8.40 10.86 5.44
C THR A 216 9.23 10.09 6.48
N PRO A 217 8.64 9.72 7.64
CA PRO A 217 9.38 8.98 8.63
C PRO A 217 9.82 7.63 8.06
N PRO A 218 11.06 7.19 8.32
CA PRO A 218 11.48 5.85 7.94
C PRO A 218 10.71 4.81 8.75
N GLY A 219 10.59 3.60 8.22
CA GLY A 219 9.95 2.47 8.88
C GLY A 219 10.76 1.20 8.67
N LEU A 220 10.65 0.26 9.59
CA LEU A 220 11.31 -1.04 9.50
C LEU A 220 10.30 -2.15 9.31
N LEU A 221 10.49 -2.94 8.27
CA LEU A 221 9.85 -4.24 8.10
C LEU A 221 10.92 -5.34 8.05
N SER A 222 10.73 -6.38 8.85
CA SER A 222 11.57 -7.58 8.81
C SER A 222 10.94 -8.61 7.89
N HIS A 223 11.76 -9.21 7.02
CA HIS A 223 11.35 -10.28 6.11
C HIS A 223 12.09 -11.56 6.44
N SER A 224 11.36 -12.66 6.66
CA SER A 224 11.96 -13.97 6.85
C SER A 224 12.44 -14.57 5.52
N LYS A 225 13.19 -15.69 5.60
CA LYS A 225 13.26 -16.64 4.48
C LYS A 225 11.89 -17.26 4.24
N PRO A 226 11.63 -17.81 3.03
CA PRO A 226 10.42 -18.58 2.80
C PRO A 226 10.28 -19.71 3.82
N ALA A 227 9.07 -19.88 4.36
CA ALA A 227 8.67 -20.94 5.26
C ALA A 227 7.43 -21.64 4.70
N GLY A 228 7.05 -22.76 5.28
CA GLY A 228 5.74 -23.36 4.99
C GLY A 228 4.58 -22.42 5.33
N GLU A 229 3.35 -22.86 5.11
CA GLU A 229 2.16 -22.11 5.47
C GLU A 229 2.05 -22.00 7.01
N LEU A 230 2.37 -20.82 7.55
CA LEU A 230 2.37 -20.52 8.97
C LEU A 230 1.20 -19.62 9.37
N LEU A 231 0.81 -18.69 8.49
CA LEU A 231 -0.33 -17.80 8.67
C LEU A 231 -1.27 -17.90 7.47
N ARG A 232 -2.57 -17.88 7.72
CA ARG A 232 -3.61 -17.84 6.68
C ARG A 232 -3.97 -16.42 6.29
N GLY A 233 -3.96 -15.51 7.26
CA GLY A 233 -4.27 -14.10 7.11
C GLY A 233 -3.18 -13.18 7.62
N LEU A 234 -3.59 -12.00 8.01
CA LEU A 234 -2.74 -11.07 8.74
C LEU A 234 -3.12 -11.06 10.23
N VAL A 235 -2.12 -10.90 11.07
CA VAL A 235 -2.29 -10.87 12.52
C VAL A 235 -1.68 -9.60 13.08
N MET A 236 -2.45 -8.89 13.93
CA MET A 236 -2.02 -7.70 14.64
C MET A 236 -2.16 -7.89 16.14
N THR A 237 -1.05 -7.77 16.84
CA THR A 237 -0.93 -7.86 18.29
C THR A 237 -0.41 -6.54 18.87
N PRO A 238 -0.46 -6.32 20.19
CA PRO A 238 0.08 -5.11 20.81
C PRO A 238 1.55 -4.82 20.49
N SER A 239 2.33 -5.86 20.15
CA SER A 239 3.77 -5.74 19.95
C SER A 239 4.27 -6.18 18.58
N LEU A 240 3.39 -6.64 17.70
CA LEU A 240 3.78 -7.21 16.41
C LEU A 240 2.61 -7.20 15.43
N HIS A 241 2.87 -6.72 14.24
CA HIS A 241 2.02 -6.92 13.07
C HIS A 241 2.73 -7.87 12.11
N VAL A 242 2.08 -8.94 11.69
CA VAL A 242 2.69 -9.95 10.83
C VAL A 242 1.70 -10.47 9.80
N ARG A 243 2.20 -10.70 8.59
CA ARG A 243 1.51 -11.42 7.52
C ARG A 243 2.47 -12.36 6.80
N GLN A 244 1.93 -13.29 6.04
CA GLN A 244 2.72 -14.13 5.16
C GLN A 244 2.50 -13.73 3.70
N THR A 245 3.60 -13.65 2.91
CA THR A 245 3.56 -13.35 1.49
C THR A 245 3.20 -14.60 0.68
N ALA A 246 2.82 -14.42 -0.59
CA ALA A 246 2.59 -15.51 -1.52
C ALA A 246 3.82 -16.41 -1.75
N GLU A 247 5.03 -15.89 -1.46
CA GLU A 247 6.29 -16.64 -1.52
C GLU A 247 6.61 -17.40 -0.21
N GLY A 248 5.70 -17.33 0.78
CA GLY A 248 5.90 -17.95 2.08
C GLY A 248 6.77 -17.16 3.07
N ARG A 249 7.15 -15.92 2.77
CA ARG A 249 7.93 -15.08 3.70
C ARG A 249 7.01 -14.43 4.72
N LEU A 250 7.42 -14.41 5.98
CA LEU A 250 6.77 -13.59 6.99
C LEU A 250 7.30 -12.16 6.90
N VAL A 251 6.39 -11.20 6.87
CA VAL A 251 6.68 -9.77 6.90
C VAL A 251 6.15 -9.21 8.20
N ALA A 252 7.05 -8.69 9.04
CA ALA A 252 6.75 -8.25 10.39
C ALA A 252 7.17 -6.81 10.63
N GLY A 253 6.37 -6.08 11.41
CA GLY A 253 6.61 -4.71 11.87
C GLY A 253 5.87 -4.41 13.15
N THR A 254 6.08 -3.25 13.74
CA THR A 254 5.41 -2.81 14.98
C THR A 254 4.65 -1.51 14.83
N ASP A 255 4.95 -0.70 13.82
CA ASP A 255 4.38 0.65 13.69
C ASP A 255 4.08 0.96 12.22
N PHE A 256 2.86 1.40 11.95
CA PHE A 256 2.45 1.88 10.62
C PHE A 256 2.85 3.34 10.37
N GLY A 257 3.08 4.12 11.43
CA GLY A 257 3.55 5.50 11.35
C GLY A 257 4.99 5.62 10.89
N GLY A 258 5.75 4.56 11.03
CA GLY A 258 7.19 4.52 10.83
C GLY A 258 7.94 5.16 11.99
N ALA A 259 9.05 4.55 12.37
CA ALA A 259 10.01 5.09 13.33
C ALA A 259 11.42 4.85 12.80
N ASP A 260 12.28 5.85 12.94
CA ASP A 260 13.68 5.70 12.58
C ASP A 260 14.34 4.67 13.51
N PRO A 261 14.90 3.57 12.98
CA PRO A 261 15.59 2.56 13.79
C PRO A 261 16.88 3.09 14.42
N MET A 262 17.28 4.35 14.21
CA MET A 262 18.43 5.02 14.85
C MET A 262 19.73 4.19 14.79
N GLY A 263 19.98 3.52 13.69
CA GLY A 263 21.13 2.62 13.52
C GLY A 263 20.98 1.22 14.15
N ALA A 264 19.86 0.92 14.80
CA ALA A 264 19.57 -0.38 15.44
C ALA A 264 18.76 -1.34 14.56
N ALA A 265 18.71 -1.13 13.23
CA ALA A 265 17.84 -1.88 12.32
C ALA A 265 18.00 -3.41 12.44
N ASP A 266 19.26 -3.91 12.52
CA ASP A 266 19.52 -5.35 12.66
C ASP A 266 19.06 -5.92 14.01
N ALA A 267 19.17 -5.14 15.09
CA ALA A 267 18.71 -5.56 16.41
C ALA A 267 17.18 -5.61 16.47
N LEU A 268 16.52 -4.58 15.93
CA LEU A 268 15.06 -4.52 15.82
C LEU A 268 14.51 -5.61 14.91
N ALA A 269 15.17 -5.91 13.79
CA ALA A 269 14.76 -7.00 12.90
C ALA A 269 14.86 -8.37 13.59
N ARG A 270 15.92 -8.61 14.38
CA ARG A 270 16.05 -9.84 15.20
C ARG A 270 14.99 -9.93 16.29
N ASP A 271 14.68 -8.82 16.96
CA ASP A 271 13.63 -8.77 17.97
C ASP A 271 12.26 -9.06 17.35
N LEU A 272 11.92 -8.43 16.21
CA LEU A 272 10.69 -8.74 15.47
C LEU A 272 10.60 -10.23 15.12
N HIS A 273 11.71 -10.81 14.67
CA HIS A 273 11.74 -12.23 14.33
C HIS A 273 11.53 -13.13 15.55
N ALA A 274 12.13 -12.79 16.71
CA ALA A 274 11.90 -13.51 17.97
C ALA A 274 10.43 -13.42 18.42
N ARG A 275 9.79 -12.26 18.27
CA ARG A 275 8.34 -12.10 18.58
C ARG A 275 7.47 -12.94 17.65
N VAL A 276 7.79 -13.01 16.36
CA VAL A 276 7.12 -13.91 15.42
C VAL A 276 7.22 -15.36 15.88
N GLN A 277 8.44 -15.83 16.25
CA GLN A 277 8.65 -17.19 16.75
C GLN A 277 7.91 -17.49 18.06
N THR A 278 7.62 -16.48 18.87
CA THR A 278 6.81 -16.64 20.09
C THR A 278 5.32 -16.71 19.75
N LEU A 279 4.89 -16.03 18.70
CA LEU A 279 3.49 -15.96 18.28
C LEU A 279 3.02 -17.24 17.56
N ILE A 280 3.88 -17.79 16.66
CA ILE A 280 3.57 -18.94 15.78
C ILE A 280 4.66 -20.00 15.76
#